data_751ac14ca5b15828c4d9744dd7434058
#
_entry.id   751ac14ca5b15828c4d9744dd7434058
#
_cell.length_a   1.000
_cell.length_b   1.000
_cell.length_c   1.000
_cell.angle_alpha   90.00
_cell.angle_beta   90.00
_cell.angle_gamma   90.00
#
_symmetry.space_group_name_H-M   'P 1'
#
loop_
_entity.id
_entity.type
_entity.pdbx_description
1 polymer ?
#
loop_
_entity_poly.entity_id
_entity_poly.type
_entity_poly.pdbx_seq_one_letter_code
_entity_poly.pdbx_strand_id
1 'polypeptide(L)'
;MMNKFFLTFFLCLSGFAASAQHTAKISYSGGLINKESGFLIKGRGQAEAAIYLPARLLSGYAGASLSGVAVGFTTRKNVETLRVWVRSSLTGENLAEGQITPKEGQTIIQGRNVVAFTKPYTLKANEDLYVGYTYQHRDKTNAVSIIPGRLENSCFIKVAENADWEDKHAEGVLSVEALVDGAALPAYDLGLLETQVEGCPTKDSVFVRAFVCNPGTKRVQGFELSVKERQTGRVFKHQFAMPISQGGVTQAEIGLAAMHDAASGKHDWDVSISDLSDGNKDAIAANNSAVAKFSFLKSVAIEEFTTQHCRNCPRVSGYLKQALSKEAFRDRAVVLCHHAGFQTDVFTIDADKAYTWFYNQDGLYAPAVMYDRFPFFKTDTKGLPTPLHTPELSDIEKYLSKRLLVPSNNYPAVKQVRVDGDRLEFDVEIFRLPTSEKAPDRLTVFLLEDSIEAPQAGAADAQHYKHMHVGRSVNETWGESIDPAGGNVIRHYSFDLNPSWNRKNLAIVALIGYYNENNIAECFIDNATIYGLSEISTGIGEITTDQKSTASQKTFYDLNGRQISADHLSAGIYIVREQAPNGSVKTSKIIVR
;
A
#
# COMPACT_ATOMS: atom_id res chain seq x y z
N MET A 1 -22.01 4.32 90.12
CA MET A 1 -22.94 4.67 89.03
C MET A 1 -22.16 5.43 87.98
N MET A 2 -21.82 4.78 86.92
CA MET A 2 -20.94 5.29 85.87
C MET A 2 -21.79 5.74 84.69
N ASN A 3 -21.78 7.06 84.44
CA ASN A 3 -22.38 7.62 83.22
C ASN A 3 -21.41 7.45 82.06
N LYS A 4 -21.87 6.71 81.04
CA LYS A 4 -21.16 6.58 79.74
C LYS A 4 -21.69 7.68 78.78
N PHE A 5 -20.83 8.63 78.45
CA PHE A 5 -21.02 9.55 77.36
C PHE A 5 -20.77 8.85 76.03
N PHE A 6 -21.76 8.78 75.15
CA PHE A 6 -21.62 8.40 73.77
C PHE A 6 -21.35 9.68 72.94
N LEU A 7 -20.11 9.76 72.40
CA LEU A 7 -19.74 10.78 71.45
C LEU A 7 -20.01 10.25 70.04
N THR A 8 -21.08 10.79 69.39
CA THR A 8 -21.42 10.45 68.01
C THR A 8 -20.58 11.26 67.07
N PHE A 9 -19.61 10.64 66.39
CA PHE A 9 -18.81 11.25 65.34
C PHE A 9 -19.64 11.22 64.05
N PHE A 10 -20.12 12.38 63.58
CA PHE A 10 -20.68 12.57 62.26
C PHE A 10 -19.54 12.63 61.27
N LEU A 11 -19.28 11.55 60.54
CA LEU A 11 -18.42 11.53 59.37
C LEU A 11 -19.20 12.10 58.20
N CYS A 12 -18.95 13.39 57.85
CA CYS A 12 -19.38 13.93 56.56
C CYS A 12 -18.55 13.25 55.47
N LEU A 13 -19.07 12.18 54.89
CA LEU A 13 -18.58 11.68 53.59
C LEU A 13 -19.04 12.72 52.53
N SER A 14 -18.17 13.71 52.25
CA SER A 14 -18.21 14.43 51.00
C SER A 14 -17.81 13.45 49.89
N GLY A 15 -18.81 12.81 49.29
CA GLY A 15 -18.63 12.02 48.10
C GLY A 15 -18.16 12.92 46.96
N PHE A 16 -16.86 12.98 46.74
CA PHE A 16 -16.36 13.36 45.43
C PHE A 16 -16.80 12.23 44.48
N ALA A 17 -17.91 12.46 43.78
CA ALA A 17 -18.18 11.73 42.57
C ALA A 17 -17.02 12.09 41.60
N ALA A 18 -15.99 11.24 41.58
CA ALA A 18 -15.04 11.25 40.50
C ALA A 18 -15.87 10.92 39.24
N SER A 19 -16.27 11.93 38.48
CA SER A 19 -16.79 11.72 37.14
C SER A 19 -15.70 10.92 36.41
N ALA A 20 -16.05 9.73 35.94
CA ALA A 20 -15.13 8.93 35.14
C ALA A 20 -14.68 9.82 33.97
N GLN A 21 -13.42 10.24 34.01
CA GLN A 21 -12.83 11.08 32.99
C GLN A 21 -12.69 10.21 31.74
N HIS A 22 -13.49 10.48 30.73
CA HIS A 22 -13.39 9.76 29.47
C HIS A 22 -12.17 10.29 28.71
N THR A 23 -11.35 9.38 28.18
CA THR A 23 -10.17 9.70 27.38
C THR A 23 -10.42 9.30 25.94
N ALA A 24 -10.38 10.24 25.01
CA ALA A 24 -10.32 9.95 23.57
C ALA A 24 -8.87 9.79 23.12
N LYS A 25 -8.64 9.06 22.02
CA LYS A 25 -7.31 8.80 21.47
C LYS A 25 -7.31 9.11 19.99
N ILE A 26 -6.42 9.98 19.56
CA ILE A 26 -6.30 10.38 18.16
C ILE A 26 -4.90 9.96 17.66
N SER A 27 -4.85 9.12 16.64
CA SER A 27 -3.59 8.62 16.08
C SER A 27 -3.77 8.13 14.64
N TYR A 28 -2.65 7.93 13.96
CA TYR A 28 -2.57 7.25 12.66
C TYR A 28 -2.27 5.75 12.81
N SER A 29 -1.67 5.35 13.92
CA SER A 29 -1.23 3.97 14.17
C SER A 29 -2.31 3.08 14.79
N GLY A 30 -3.42 3.65 15.30
CA GLY A 30 -4.42 2.88 16.05
C GLY A 30 -3.87 2.23 17.32
N GLY A 31 -2.81 2.78 17.91
CA GLY A 31 -2.10 2.24 19.07
C GLY A 31 -1.21 1.03 18.78
N LEU A 32 -1.03 0.65 17.52
CA LEU A 32 -0.13 -0.41 17.12
C LEU A 32 1.33 -0.01 17.32
N ILE A 33 2.16 -0.99 17.70
CA ILE A 33 3.59 -0.82 17.95
C ILE A 33 4.35 -1.94 17.24
N ASN A 34 5.31 -1.55 16.40
CA ASN A 34 6.24 -2.50 15.81
C ASN A 34 7.30 -2.88 16.84
N LYS A 35 7.31 -4.13 17.27
CA LYS A 35 8.27 -4.66 18.27
C LYS A 35 9.50 -5.31 17.64
N GLU A 36 9.53 -5.48 16.33
CA GLU A 36 10.59 -6.20 15.62
C GLU A 36 11.61 -5.24 15.00
N SER A 37 11.14 -4.18 14.35
CA SER A 37 12.02 -3.23 13.69
C SER A 37 11.54 -1.79 13.90
N GLY A 38 12.45 -0.91 14.31
CA GLY A 38 12.22 0.52 14.45
C GLY A 38 13.12 1.33 13.53
N PHE A 39 12.83 2.61 13.41
CA PHE A 39 13.67 3.55 12.65
C PHE A 39 15.03 3.70 13.32
N LEU A 40 16.10 3.50 12.55
CA LEU A 40 17.47 3.55 13.07
C LEU A 40 17.97 5.00 13.17
N ILE A 41 18.28 5.42 14.39
CA ILE A 41 19.01 6.67 14.67
C ILE A 41 20.45 6.31 15.03
N LYS A 42 21.41 6.95 14.37
CA LYS A 42 22.85 6.68 14.54
C LYS A 42 23.46 7.60 15.61
N GLY A 43 24.55 7.14 16.24
CA GLY A 43 25.33 7.93 17.18
C GLY A 43 24.68 8.11 18.53
N ARG A 44 25.15 9.14 19.27
CA ARG A 44 24.64 9.62 20.55
C ARG A 44 24.04 11.00 20.35
N GLY A 45 22.93 11.31 21.02
CA GLY A 45 22.35 12.65 20.95
C GLY A 45 20.87 12.70 21.33
N GLN A 46 20.20 13.66 20.78
CA GLN A 46 18.77 13.87 20.91
C GLN A 46 18.10 13.66 19.55
N ALA A 47 16.97 12.94 19.54
CA ALA A 47 16.12 12.82 18.38
C ALA A 47 14.68 13.16 18.73
N GLU A 48 13.91 13.57 17.72
CA GLU A 48 12.49 13.91 17.86
C GLU A 48 11.66 13.18 16.82
N ALA A 49 10.41 12.89 17.16
CA ALA A 49 9.43 12.36 16.21
C ALA A 49 8.03 12.88 16.51
N ALA A 50 7.22 13.10 15.48
CA ALA A 50 5.89 13.71 15.61
C ALA A 50 4.92 13.23 14.53
N ILE A 51 3.64 13.38 14.84
CA ILE A 51 2.51 13.32 13.90
C ILE A 51 1.88 14.72 13.78
N TYR A 52 1.26 15.00 12.64
CA TYR A 52 0.46 16.20 12.44
C TYR A 52 -1.02 15.86 12.53
N LEU A 53 -1.76 16.58 13.38
CA LEU A 53 -3.19 16.47 13.55
C LEU A 53 -3.87 17.72 12.97
N PRO A 54 -4.49 17.63 11.77
CA PRO A 54 -5.15 18.77 11.16
C PRO A 54 -6.40 19.17 11.95
N ALA A 55 -6.74 20.45 11.91
CA ALA A 55 -7.88 21.07 12.60
C ALA A 55 -9.20 20.28 12.41
N ARG A 56 -9.43 19.70 11.21
CA ARG A 56 -10.63 18.90 10.94
C ARG A 56 -10.78 17.69 11.88
N LEU A 57 -9.67 17.05 12.28
CA LEU A 57 -9.68 15.91 13.21
C LEU A 57 -9.85 16.35 14.67
N LEU A 58 -9.53 17.61 15.00
CA LEU A 58 -9.56 18.15 16.34
C LEU A 58 -10.80 19.01 16.62
N SER A 59 -11.52 19.46 15.58
CA SER A 59 -12.62 20.45 15.69
C SER A 59 -13.72 20.06 16.68
N GLY A 60 -14.06 18.77 16.75
CA GLY A 60 -15.07 18.25 17.65
C GLY A 60 -14.61 18.10 19.10
N TYR A 61 -13.35 18.35 19.39
CA TYR A 61 -12.74 18.24 20.70
C TYR A 61 -12.36 19.61 21.29
N ALA A 62 -12.81 20.71 20.66
CA ALA A 62 -12.56 22.05 21.16
C ALA A 62 -13.10 22.21 22.60
N GLY A 63 -12.28 22.80 23.49
CA GLY A 63 -12.57 22.92 24.93
C GLY A 63 -12.16 21.69 25.76
N ALA A 64 -11.90 20.54 25.16
CA ALA A 64 -11.33 19.39 25.85
C ALA A 64 -9.81 19.59 26.10
N SER A 65 -9.25 18.80 26.98
CA SER A 65 -7.83 18.89 27.39
C SER A 65 -7.01 17.82 26.69
N LEU A 66 -6.04 18.22 25.85
CA LEU A 66 -4.95 17.34 25.44
C LEU A 66 -4.05 17.13 26.66
N SER A 67 -4.18 15.95 27.29
CA SER A 67 -3.63 15.66 28.62
C SER A 67 -2.26 15.02 28.60
N GLY A 68 -1.87 14.45 27.44
CA GLY A 68 -0.60 13.75 27.30
C GLY A 68 -0.47 13.03 25.96
N VAL A 69 0.57 12.23 25.85
CA VAL A 69 0.90 11.47 24.65
C VAL A 69 1.28 10.05 25.03
N ALA A 70 0.81 9.08 24.25
CA ALA A 70 1.34 7.73 24.30
C ALA A 70 2.32 7.49 23.16
N VAL A 71 3.52 7.02 23.48
CA VAL A 71 4.62 6.78 22.56
C VAL A 71 4.96 5.30 22.51
N GLY A 72 4.98 4.73 21.30
CA GLY A 72 5.44 3.37 21.08
C GLY A 72 6.95 3.32 20.86
N PHE A 73 7.65 2.48 21.62
CA PHE A 73 9.05 2.16 21.36
C PHE A 73 9.24 0.70 20.95
N THR A 74 9.96 0.48 19.85
CA THR A 74 10.39 -0.86 19.42
C THR A 74 11.35 -1.49 20.41
N THR A 75 12.25 -0.68 20.99
CA THR A 75 13.19 -1.07 22.03
C THR A 75 13.44 0.11 22.97
N ARG A 76 13.80 -0.18 24.22
CA ARG A 76 14.30 0.82 25.16
C ARG A 76 15.84 0.94 25.18
N LYS A 77 16.52 0.10 24.38
CA LYS A 77 18.00 0.06 24.40
C LYS A 77 18.56 1.40 24.01
N ASN A 78 19.48 1.91 24.83
CA ASN A 78 20.15 3.19 24.69
C ASN A 78 19.27 4.43 24.87
N VAL A 79 17.99 4.33 25.22
CA VAL A 79 17.10 5.45 25.51
C VAL A 79 17.28 5.87 26.97
N GLU A 80 17.54 7.17 27.21
CA GLU A 80 17.83 7.73 28.54
C GLU A 80 16.67 8.56 29.09
N THR A 81 16.04 9.39 28.26
CA THR A 81 14.91 10.25 28.65
C THR A 81 13.82 10.22 27.57
N LEU A 82 12.60 10.50 27.97
CA LEU A 82 11.48 10.67 27.06
C LEU A 82 10.67 11.89 27.51
N ARG A 83 10.61 12.91 26.63
CA ARG A 83 9.77 14.09 26.78
C ARG A 83 8.72 14.07 25.67
N VAL A 84 7.47 14.31 26.02
CA VAL A 84 6.38 14.49 25.05
C VAL A 84 5.97 15.95 24.99
N TRP A 85 5.45 16.37 23.86
CA TRP A 85 5.06 17.76 23.65
C TRP A 85 3.94 17.89 22.61
N VAL A 86 3.27 19.05 22.60
CA VAL A 86 2.39 19.54 21.56
C VAL A 86 2.87 20.91 21.09
N ARG A 87 2.85 21.17 19.77
CA ARG A 87 3.31 22.40 19.12
C ARG A 87 2.37 22.81 17.99
N SER A 88 2.34 24.09 17.63
CA SER A 88 1.66 24.59 16.43
C SER A 88 2.48 24.41 15.14
N SER A 89 3.79 24.22 15.25
CA SER A 89 4.69 23.87 14.14
C SER A 89 5.82 22.99 14.65
N LEU A 90 6.49 22.24 13.76
CA LEU A 90 7.59 21.34 14.14
C LEU A 90 8.75 22.05 14.86
N THR A 91 9.00 23.31 14.52
CA THR A 91 10.07 24.13 15.11
C THR A 91 9.56 25.14 16.15
N GLY A 92 8.25 25.13 16.44
CA GLY A 92 7.62 26.04 17.39
C GLY A 92 7.91 25.70 18.85
N GLU A 93 7.52 26.59 19.75
CA GLU A 93 7.59 26.37 21.19
C GLU A 93 6.59 25.30 21.63
N ASN A 94 6.90 24.61 22.74
CA ASN A 94 5.98 23.64 23.33
C ASN A 94 4.79 24.36 23.96
N LEU A 95 3.58 24.11 23.44
CA LEU A 95 2.32 24.60 24.03
C LEU A 95 2.00 23.87 25.33
N ALA A 96 2.37 22.58 25.40
CA ALA A 96 2.40 21.77 26.62
C ALA A 96 3.48 20.70 26.49
N GLU A 97 3.98 20.22 27.61
CA GLU A 97 5.00 19.18 27.68
C GLU A 97 4.89 18.32 28.94
N GLY A 98 5.43 17.12 28.88
CA GLY A 98 5.59 16.22 30.00
C GLY A 98 6.83 15.34 29.81
N GLN A 99 7.34 14.73 30.87
CA GLN A 99 8.60 13.99 30.80
C GLN A 99 8.58 12.74 31.68
N ILE A 100 9.20 11.66 31.20
CA ILE A 100 9.62 10.53 32.01
C ILE A 100 11.12 10.67 32.28
N THR A 101 11.49 10.70 33.56
CA THR A 101 12.87 10.59 34.00
C THR A 101 13.03 9.36 34.88
N PRO A 102 13.95 8.42 34.54
CA PRO A 102 14.16 7.20 35.34
C PRO A 102 14.53 7.46 36.81
N LYS A 103 15.04 8.67 37.14
CA LYS A 103 15.42 9.08 38.50
C LYS A 103 14.23 9.28 39.45
N GLU A 104 13.01 9.44 38.92
CA GLU A 104 11.78 9.70 39.69
C GLU A 104 10.89 8.45 39.85
N GLY A 105 11.47 7.26 39.69
CA GLY A 105 10.73 5.99 39.79
C GLY A 105 9.85 5.66 38.58
N GLN A 106 9.84 6.50 37.55
CA GLN A 106 9.20 6.23 36.27
C GLN A 106 10.15 5.44 35.37
N THR A 107 9.63 4.52 34.57
CA THR A 107 10.44 3.67 33.70
C THR A 107 10.00 3.80 32.24
N ILE A 108 10.98 4.08 31.38
CA ILE A 108 10.78 3.97 29.91
C ILE A 108 10.82 2.48 29.55
N ILE A 109 9.81 2.00 28.85
CA ILE A 109 9.66 0.58 28.47
C ILE A 109 9.70 0.38 26.95
N GLN A 110 10.07 -0.81 26.54
CA GLN A 110 9.73 -1.31 25.21
C GLN A 110 8.21 -1.47 25.12
N GLY A 111 7.60 -0.95 24.09
CA GLY A 111 6.15 -0.91 23.93
C GLY A 111 5.57 0.48 24.22
N ARG A 112 4.40 0.56 24.83
CA ARG A 112 3.62 1.78 24.99
C ARG A 112 4.00 2.54 26.25
N ASN A 113 4.52 3.75 26.08
CA ASN A 113 4.85 4.70 27.15
C ASN A 113 3.80 5.81 27.19
N VAL A 114 3.07 5.95 28.28
CA VAL A 114 2.07 7.01 28.47
C VAL A 114 2.71 8.10 29.32
N VAL A 115 2.73 9.33 28.78
CA VAL A 115 3.33 10.49 29.45
C VAL A 115 2.30 11.60 29.53
N ALA A 116 1.91 11.97 30.73
CA ALA A 116 1.02 13.10 30.96
C ALA A 116 1.78 14.44 30.81
N PHE A 117 1.11 15.45 30.30
CA PHE A 117 1.65 16.81 30.32
C PHE A 117 1.65 17.37 31.75
N THR A 118 2.66 18.16 32.11
CA THR A 118 2.74 18.87 33.37
C THR A 118 1.54 19.81 33.54
N LYS A 119 1.14 20.46 32.46
CA LYS A 119 -0.07 21.24 32.33
C LYS A 119 -0.78 20.86 31.03
N PRO A 120 -1.98 20.30 31.08
CA PRO A 120 -2.74 19.96 29.89
C PRO A 120 -2.98 21.17 28.98
N TYR A 121 -3.03 20.93 27.68
CA TYR A 121 -3.34 21.93 26.67
C TYR A 121 -4.83 21.93 26.34
N THR A 122 -5.52 23.06 26.43
CA THR A 122 -6.92 23.15 26.02
C THR A 122 -7.01 23.28 24.50
N LEU A 123 -7.64 22.31 23.83
CA LEU A 123 -7.84 22.31 22.39
C LEU A 123 -8.73 23.47 21.95
N LYS A 124 -8.34 24.16 20.89
CA LYS A 124 -9.10 25.25 20.28
C LYS A 124 -9.75 24.79 18.97
N ALA A 125 -10.84 25.44 18.59
CA ALA A 125 -11.43 25.23 17.28
C ALA A 125 -10.48 25.70 16.16
N ASN A 126 -10.46 24.96 15.05
CA ASN A 126 -9.68 25.30 13.84
C ASN A 126 -8.16 25.46 14.07
N GLU A 127 -7.59 24.64 14.94
CA GLU A 127 -6.17 24.64 15.24
C GLU A 127 -5.50 23.35 14.74
N ASP A 128 -4.44 23.52 13.96
CA ASP A 128 -3.55 22.44 13.56
C ASP A 128 -2.49 22.21 14.62
N LEU A 129 -2.18 20.97 14.95
CA LEU A 129 -1.21 20.63 15.99
C LEU A 129 -0.23 19.54 15.53
N TYR A 130 1.03 19.69 15.94
CA TYR A 130 2.00 18.60 15.95
C TYR A 130 2.06 18.01 17.35
N VAL A 131 1.90 16.69 17.44
CA VAL A 131 1.99 15.92 18.67
C VAL A 131 3.18 14.98 18.57
N GLY A 132 4.13 15.09 19.49
CA GLY A 132 5.37 14.37 19.33
C GLY A 132 6.13 14.18 20.62
N TYR A 133 7.35 13.70 20.45
CA TYR A 133 8.27 13.44 21.55
C TYR A 133 9.71 13.71 21.16
N THR A 134 10.51 13.98 22.20
CA THR A 134 11.95 14.12 22.18
C THR A 134 12.54 13.06 23.10
N TYR A 135 13.61 12.39 22.69
CA TYR A 135 14.32 11.47 23.57
C TYR A 135 15.84 11.61 23.43
N GLN A 136 16.53 11.40 24.55
CA GLN A 136 18.00 11.31 24.57
C GLN A 136 18.42 9.85 24.39
N HIS A 137 19.48 9.63 23.61
CA HIS A 137 20.05 8.32 23.43
C HIS A 137 21.58 8.36 23.52
N ARG A 138 22.16 7.37 24.22
CA ARG A 138 23.61 7.31 24.51
C ARG A 138 24.45 6.65 23.39
N ASP A 139 23.81 5.97 22.45
CA ASP A 139 24.40 5.29 21.30
C ASP A 139 23.31 5.04 20.26
N LYS A 140 23.69 4.48 19.10
CA LYS A 140 22.73 4.09 18.06
C LYS A 140 21.54 3.32 18.64
N THR A 141 20.35 3.61 18.17
CA THR A 141 19.12 2.98 18.61
C THR A 141 18.10 2.89 17.46
N ASN A 142 17.25 1.88 17.51
CA ASN A 142 16.06 1.74 16.68
C ASN A 142 14.78 1.83 17.54
N ALA A 143 14.77 2.73 18.52
CA ALA A 143 13.66 2.88 19.46
C ALA A 143 12.38 3.39 18.81
N VAL A 144 12.45 4.25 17.80
CA VAL A 144 11.29 4.86 17.15
C VAL A 144 10.47 3.77 16.45
N SER A 145 9.27 3.48 16.98
CA SER A 145 8.38 2.47 16.41
C SER A 145 7.62 3.03 15.21
N ILE A 146 7.85 2.41 14.05
CA ILE A 146 7.15 2.70 12.80
C ILE A 146 6.43 1.41 12.36
N ILE A 147 5.11 1.46 12.21
CA ILE A 147 4.33 0.34 11.68
C ILE A 147 4.26 0.42 10.15
N PRO A 148 4.12 -0.72 9.45
CA PRO A 148 3.90 -0.71 8.00
C PRO A 148 2.67 0.11 7.63
N GLY A 149 2.81 0.91 6.59
CA GLY A 149 1.77 1.80 6.10
C GLY A 149 2.37 3.03 5.43
N ARG A 150 1.55 3.79 4.73
CA ARG A 150 1.91 5.09 4.17
C ARG A 150 0.72 6.01 4.32
N LEU A 151 0.75 6.87 5.29
CA LEU A 151 -0.28 7.89 5.54
C LEU A 151 0.40 9.25 5.67
N GLU A 152 -0.05 10.22 4.92
CA GLU A 152 0.43 11.59 5.09
C GLU A 152 0.22 12.07 6.52
N ASN A 153 1.05 12.99 6.96
CA ASN A 153 0.98 13.56 8.31
C ASN A 153 1.30 12.60 9.48
N SER A 154 1.62 11.35 9.19
CA SER A 154 1.76 10.31 10.20
C SER A 154 3.18 10.11 10.74
N CYS A 155 4.20 10.69 10.12
CA CYS A 155 5.59 10.42 10.52
C CYS A 155 6.54 11.54 10.13
N PHE A 156 6.88 12.41 11.07
CA PHE A 156 7.95 13.39 10.97
C PHE A 156 9.07 12.99 11.92
N ILE A 157 10.32 12.98 11.46
CA ILE A 157 11.48 12.59 12.26
C ILE A 157 12.59 13.64 12.13
N LYS A 158 13.20 13.96 13.26
CA LYS A 158 14.41 14.75 13.37
C LYS A 158 15.48 13.90 14.05
N VAL A 159 16.50 13.50 13.29
CA VAL A 159 17.47 12.46 13.71
C VAL A 159 18.55 12.95 14.66
N ALA A 160 18.74 14.28 14.77
CA ALA A 160 19.69 14.92 15.69
C ALA A 160 19.25 16.34 16.00
N GLU A 161 19.77 16.93 17.07
CA GLU A 161 19.41 18.28 17.53
C GLU A 161 19.58 19.35 16.44
N ASN A 162 20.65 19.26 15.66
CA ASN A 162 20.98 20.20 14.58
C ASN A 162 20.54 19.72 13.18
N ALA A 163 19.77 18.61 13.08
CA ALA A 163 19.21 18.14 11.82
C ALA A 163 17.91 18.87 11.50
N ASP A 164 17.52 18.86 10.25
CA ASP A 164 16.19 19.29 9.83
C ASP A 164 15.13 18.24 10.13
N TRP A 165 13.88 18.63 10.20
CA TRP A 165 12.75 17.74 10.22
C TRP A 165 12.55 17.14 8.84
N GLU A 166 12.38 15.85 8.79
CA GLU A 166 12.08 15.11 7.56
C GLU A 166 10.70 14.46 7.66
N ASP A 167 9.92 14.56 6.61
CA ASP A 167 8.70 13.76 6.44
C ASP A 167 9.09 12.34 6.03
N LYS A 168 8.80 11.37 6.89
CA LYS A 168 9.12 9.95 6.75
C LYS A 168 7.88 9.07 6.61
N HIS A 169 6.71 9.64 6.26
CA HIS A 169 5.48 8.86 6.08
C HIS A 169 5.62 7.74 5.03
N ALA A 170 6.53 7.89 4.06
CA ALA A 170 6.84 6.85 3.07
C ALA A 170 7.55 5.62 3.67
N GLU A 171 8.18 5.76 4.84
CA GLU A 171 8.84 4.65 5.54
C GLU A 171 7.90 3.91 6.50
N GLY A 172 6.78 4.53 6.88
CA GLY A 172 5.75 3.95 7.73
C GLY A 172 5.03 4.97 8.60
N VAL A 173 4.16 4.49 9.45
CA VAL A 173 3.30 5.27 10.36
C VAL A 173 3.87 5.24 11.76
N LEU A 174 4.07 6.40 12.36
CA LEU A 174 4.66 6.55 13.69
C LEU A 174 3.69 6.08 14.79
N SER A 175 4.17 5.32 15.76
CA SER A 175 3.39 4.86 16.93
C SER A 175 3.26 5.96 17.97
N VAL A 176 2.38 6.93 17.72
CA VAL A 176 2.06 8.05 18.62
C VAL A 176 0.54 8.22 18.73
N GLU A 177 0.04 8.41 19.94
CA GLU A 177 -1.36 8.71 20.22
C GLU A 177 -1.48 9.99 21.05
N ALA A 178 -2.28 10.95 20.60
CA ALA A 178 -2.71 12.10 21.39
C ALA A 178 -3.84 11.67 22.35
N LEU A 179 -3.70 11.98 23.64
CA LEU A 179 -4.65 11.63 24.69
C LEU A 179 -5.48 12.86 25.07
N VAL A 180 -6.80 12.79 24.83
CA VAL A 180 -7.71 13.91 25.03
C VAL A 180 -8.70 13.56 26.13
N ASP A 181 -8.73 14.33 27.20
CA ASP A 181 -9.62 14.17 28.33
C ASP A 181 -10.71 15.25 28.36
N GLY A 182 -11.93 14.87 28.71
CA GLY A 182 -13.03 15.81 28.83
C GLY A 182 -14.32 15.14 29.34
N ALA A 183 -15.21 15.94 29.92
CA ALA A 183 -16.51 15.46 30.40
C ALA A 183 -17.54 15.24 29.28
N ALA A 184 -17.35 15.92 28.13
CA ALA A 184 -18.29 15.93 27.01
C ALA A 184 -17.67 15.42 25.71
N LEU A 185 -16.80 14.40 25.80
CA LEU A 185 -16.20 13.81 24.60
C LEU A 185 -17.25 13.02 23.79
N PRO A 186 -17.11 13.02 22.43
CA PRO A 186 -17.97 12.24 21.56
C PRO A 186 -17.97 10.76 21.96
N ALA A 187 -19.17 10.18 22.09
CA ALA A 187 -19.29 8.74 22.30
C ALA A 187 -18.92 7.97 21.02
N TYR A 188 -19.49 8.40 19.91
CA TYR A 188 -19.27 7.81 18.58
C TYR A 188 -18.74 8.91 17.65
N ASP A 189 -17.58 8.67 17.09
CA ASP A 189 -16.91 9.56 16.15
C ASP A 189 -15.97 8.74 15.28
N LEU A 190 -16.18 8.76 13.98
CA LEU A 190 -15.24 8.22 12.99
C LEU A 190 -14.69 9.38 12.17
N GLY A 191 -13.38 9.38 11.96
CA GLY A 191 -12.72 10.36 11.10
C GLY A 191 -11.99 9.73 9.93
N LEU A 192 -12.04 10.37 8.77
CA LEU A 192 -11.19 9.99 7.63
C LEU A 192 -9.80 10.58 7.84
N LEU A 193 -8.79 9.73 8.01
CA LEU A 193 -7.39 10.14 8.06
C LEU A 193 -6.91 10.53 6.65
N GLU A 194 -7.11 9.63 5.70
CA GLU A 194 -6.72 9.77 4.30
C GLU A 194 -7.66 8.96 3.40
N THR A 195 -7.79 9.41 2.14
CA THR A 195 -8.53 8.70 1.10
C THR A 195 -7.71 8.66 -0.18
N GLN A 196 -7.69 7.51 -0.83
CA GLN A 196 -6.92 7.25 -2.04
C GLN A 196 -7.84 6.63 -3.09
N VAL A 197 -7.63 6.99 -4.35
CA VAL A 197 -8.31 6.38 -5.50
C VAL A 197 -7.25 5.86 -6.45
N GLU A 198 -7.32 4.56 -6.77
CA GLU A 198 -6.41 3.92 -7.72
C GLU A 198 -7.17 3.47 -8.97
N GLY A 199 -6.79 4.00 -10.12
CA GLY A 199 -7.35 3.61 -11.43
C GLY A 199 -6.59 2.43 -12.04
N CYS A 200 -7.34 1.47 -12.61
CA CYS A 200 -6.80 0.37 -13.39
C CYS A 200 -7.38 0.41 -14.81
N PRO A 201 -6.73 1.12 -15.76
CA PRO A 201 -7.23 1.32 -17.11
C PRO A 201 -7.49 0.05 -17.91
N THR A 202 -6.68 -1.01 -17.71
CA THR A 202 -6.84 -2.31 -18.40
C THR A 202 -8.04 -3.11 -17.92
N LYS A 203 -8.55 -2.83 -16.71
CA LYS A 203 -9.71 -3.51 -16.12
C LYS A 203 -10.95 -2.59 -16.05
N ASP A 204 -10.88 -1.38 -16.60
CA ASP A 204 -11.91 -0.34 -16.49
C ASP A 204 -12.45 -0.19 -15.06
N SER A 205 -11.58 -0.27 -14.07
CA SER A 205 -11.94 -0.29 -12.65
C SER A 205 -11.20 0.78 -11.85
N VAL A 206 -11.85 1.18 -10.76
CA VAL A 206 -11.32 2.12 -9.78
C VAL A 206 -11.42 1.50 -8.40
N PHE A 207 -10.36 1.60 -7.61
CA PHE A 207 -10.32 1.17 -6.21
C PHE A 207 -10.24 2.39 -5.31
N VAL A 208 -11.18 2.50 -4.39
CA VAL A 208 -11.23 3.60 -3.41
C VAL A 208 -10.87 3.06 -2.05
N ARG A 209 -9.79 3.59 -1.45
CA ARG A 209 -9.37 3.27 -0.09
C ARG A 209 -9.61 4.42 0.84
N ALA A 210 -10.14 4.12 2.01
CA ALA A 210 -10.35 5.06 3.10
C ALA A 210 -9.65 4.54 4.36
N PHE A 211 -8.82 5.37 4.97
CA PHE A 211 -8.23 5.10 6.28
C PHE A 211 -9.08 5.81 7.32
N VAL A 212 -9.72 5.01 8.17
CA VAL A 212 -10.74 5.45 9.13
C VAL A 212 -10.22 5.27 10.53
N CYS A 213 -10.23 6.34 11.35
CA CYS A 213 -9.94 6.27 12.78
C CYS A 213 -11.24 6.38 13.60
N ASN A 214 -11.20 5.87 14.84
CA ASN A 214 -12.25 6.06 15.83
C ASN A 214 -11.73 6.87 17.03
N PRO A 215 -11.76 8.21 16.96
CA PRO A 215 -11.40 9.05 18.10
C PRO A 215 -12.48 9.06 19.20
N GLY A 216 -13.68 8.57 18.94
CA GLY A 216 -14.78 8.48 19.91
C GLY A 216 -14.43 7.62 21.13
N THR A 217 -15.20 7.78 22.22
CA THR A 217 -14.94 7.05 23.47
C THR A 217 -15.50 5.64 23.47
N LYS A 218 -16.33 5.28 22.47
CA LYS A 218 -16.94 3.96 22.32
C LYS A 218 -16.50 3.27 21.03
N ARG A 219 -16.56 1.94 21.04
CA ARG A 219 -16.36 1.12 19.85
C ARG A 219 -17.52 1.33 18.87
N VAL A 220 -17.20 1.50 17.59
CA VAL A 220 -18.13 1.50 16.46
C VAL A 220 -18.16 0.10 15.84
N GLN A 221 -19.34 -0.42 15.46
CA GLN A 221 -19.50 -1.78 14.92
C GLN A 221 -19.30 -1.86 13.41
N GLY A 222 -19.44 -0.74 12.73
CA GLY A 222 -19.27 -0.61 11.28
C GLY A 222 -19.80 0.73 10.78
N PHE A 223 -19.66 0.98 9.50
CA PHE A 223 -20.00 2.27 8.89
C PHE A 223 -20.33 2.12 7.40
N GLU A 224 -21.08 3.06 6.85
CA GLU A 224 -21.27 3.22 5.41
C GLU A 224 -20.26 4.22 4.86
N LEU A 225 -19.52 3.81 3.82
CA LEU A 225 -18.69 4.70 3.03
C LEU A 225 -19.43 5.12 1.77
N SER A 226 -19.54 6.42 1.53
CA SER A 226 -20.11 7.02 0.35
C SER A 226 -19.00 7.62 -0.50
N VAL A 227 -18.95 7.25 -1.77
CA VAL A 227 -17.97 7.71 -2.76
C VAL A 227 -18.71 8.41 -3.88
N LYS A 228 -18.45 9.69 -4.08
CA LYS A 228 -19.07 10.50 -5.14
C LYS A 228 -18.05 10.87 -6.21
N GLU A 229 -18.34 10.49 -7.42
CA GLU A 229 -17.63 10.94 -8.63
C GLU A 229 -18.11 12.33 -9.02
N ARG A 230 -17.22 13.32 -9.01
CA ARG A 230 -17.62 14.74 -9.19
C ARG A 230 -18.13 15.04 -10.58
N GLN A 231 -17.50 14.50 -11.62
CA GLN A 231 -17.79 14.80 -13.02
C GLN A 231 -19.18 14.30 -13.45
N THR A 232 -19.57 13.12 -12.99
CA THR A 232 -20.89 12.53 -13.33
C THR A 232 -21.94 12.72 -12.26
N GLY A 233 -21.52 13.04 -11.03
CA GLY A 233 -22.38 13.09 -9.85
C GLY A 233 -22.84 11.73 -9.33
N ARG A 234 -22.33 10.61 -9.90
CA ARG A 234 -22.64 9.24 -9.43
C ARG A 234 -22.16 9.06 -7.99
N VAL A 235 -22.98 8.38 -7.21
CA VAL A 235 -22.69 8.06 -5.81
C VAL A 235 -22.71 6.55 -5.64
N PHE A 236 -21.65 6.02 -5.04
CA PHE A 236 -21.50 4.62 -4.68
C PHE A 236 -21.47 4.52 -3.16
N LYS A 237 -22.22 3.57 -2.60
CA LYS A 237 -22.27 3.36 -1.15
C LYS A 237 -21.95 1.92 -0.82
N HIS A 238 -21.17 1.71 0.24
CA HIS A 238 -20.86 0.37 0.72
C HIS A 238 -20.86 0.33 2.24
N GLN A 239 -21.56 -0.67 2.79
CA GLN A 239 -21.64 -0.89 4.23
C GLN A 239 -20.51 -1.81 4.68
N PHE A 240 -19.69 -1.34 5.59
CA PHE A 240 -18.62 -2.12 6.19
C PHE A 240 -18.99 -2.60 7.58
N ALA A 241 -19.05 -3.92 7.78
CA ALA A 241 -19.20 -4.56 9.09
C ALA A 241 -17.80 -4.74 9.73
N MET A 242 -17.11 -3.62 9.98
CA MET A 242 -15.73 -3.57 10.48
C MET A 242 -15.71 -2.88 11.85
N PRO A 243 -15.64 -3.64 12.95
CA PRO A 243 -15.62 -3.03 14.28
C PRO A 243 -14.31 -2.27 14.53
N ILE A 244 -14.42 -1.00 14.90
CA ILE A 244 -13.28 -0.14 15.21
C ILE A 244 -13.32 0.22 16.70
N SER A 245 -12.34 -0.26 17.45
CA SER A 245 -12.22 0.07 18.88
C SER A 245 -11.81 1.53 19.06
N GLN A 246 -12.04 2.07 20.26
CA GLN A 246 -11.58 3.40 20.64
C GLN A 246 -10.09 3.60 20.32
N GLY A 247 -9.75 4.67 19.62
CA GLY A 247 -8.40 4.99 19.16
C GLY A 247 -7.90 4.09 18.02
N GLY A 248 -8.69 3.09 17.59
CA GLY A 248 -8.33 2.19 16.49
C GLY A 248 -8.35 2.87 15.12
N VAL A 249 -7.59 2.31 14.20
CA VAL A 249 -7.55 2.71 12.79
C VAL A 249 -7.79 1.47 11.93
N THR A 250 -8.54 1.62 10.85
CA THR A 250 -8.79 0.56 9.87
C THR A 250 -8.70 1.10 8.45
N GLN A 251 -8.50 0.20 7.49
CA GLN A 251 -8.58 0.49 6.06
C GLN A 251 -9.85 -0.15 5.49
N ALA A 252 -10.65 0.63 4.78
CA ALA A 252 -11.79 0.17 4.00
C ALA A 252 -11.48 0.33 2.51
N GLU A 253 -11.92 -0.62 1.67
CA GLU A 253 -11.70 -0.56 0.22
C GLU A 253 -12.98 -0.92 -0.53
N ILE A 254 -13.29 -0.15 -1.58
CA ILE A 254 -14.38 -0.41 -2.54
C ILE A 254 -13.80 -0.52 -3.94
N GLY A 255 -14.06 -1.64 -4.62
CA GLY A 255 -13.77 -1.79 -6.05
C GLY A 255 -14.99 -1.39 -6.88
N LEU A 256 -14.79 -0.47 -7.83
CA LEU A 256 -15.81 0.00 -8.77
C LEU A 256 -15.45 -0.48 -10.18
N ALA A 257 -16.36 -1.20 -10.83
CA ALA A 257 -16.21 -1.71 -12.20
C ALA A 257 -16.93 -0.82 -13.21
N ALA A 258 -16.62 -0.98 -14.49
CA ALA A 258 -17.18 -0.20 -15.62
C ALA A 258 -16.96 1.31 -15.45
N MET A 259 -15.74 1.69 -15.09
CA MET A 259 -15.33 3.06 -14.78
C MET A 259 -14.30 3.60 -15.79
N HIS A 260 -14.49 3.34 -17.08
CA HIS A 260 -13.50 3.54 -18.15
C HIS A 260 -12.76 4.89 -18.10
N ASP A 261 -13.47 6.02 -18.16
CA ASP A 261 -12.85 7.34 -18.12
C ASP A 261 -12.26 7.66 -16.73
N ALA A 262 -12.94 7.26 -15.68
CA ALA A 262 -12.48 7.46 -14.30
C ALA A 262 -11.21 6.66 -14.00
N ALA A 263 -11.09 5.43 -14.53
CA ALA A 263 -9.91 4.58 -14.37
C ALA A 263 -8.66 5.19 -15.04
N SER A 264 -8.83 6.10 -16.00
CA SER A 264 -7.76 6.83 -16.68
C SER A 264 -7.33 8.12 -15.98
N GLY A 265 -7.87 8.42 -14.78
CA GLY A 265 -7.46 9.58 -13.96
C GLY A 265 -8.12 10.91 -14.33
N LYS A 266 -9.20 10.88 -15.09
CA LYS A 266 -9.91 12.11 -15.55
C LYS A 266 -10.94 12.64 -14.55
N HIS A 267 -11.19 11.91 -13.46
CA HIS A 267 -12.27 12.22 -12.53
C HIS A 267 -11.75 12.47 -11.11
N ASP A 268 -12.39 13.41 -10.42
CA ASP A 268 -12.17 13.71 -9.00
C ASP A 268 -13.21 13.03 -8.14
N TRP A 269 -12.86 12.76 -6.89
CA TRP A 269 -13.65 11.95 -5.98
C TRP A 269 -13.80 12.59 -4.62
N ASP A 270 -15.05 12.64 -4.12
CA ASP A 270 -15.35 12.91 -2.72
C ASP A 270 -15.65 11.61 -2.00
N VAL A 271 -15.02 11.39 -0.87
CA VAL A 271 -15.24 10.21 -0.02
C VAL A 271 -15.75 10.68 1.33
N SER A 272 -16.81 10.04 1.83
CA SER A 272 -17.38 10.39 3.13
C SER A 272 -17.91 9.17 3.88
N ILE A 273 -17.86 9.22 5.21
CA ILE A 273 -18.60 8.34 6.10
C ILE A 273 -20.02 8.92 6.21
N SER A 274 -21.06 8.15 5.87
CA SER A 274 -22.43 8.63 5.85
C SER A 274 -23.27 8.16 7.05
N ASP A 275 -23.09 6.92 7.50
CA ASP A 275 -23.87 6.34 8.60
C ASP A 275 -23.04 5.33 9.40
N LEU A 276 -23.38 5.15 10.68
CA LEU A 276 -22.85 4.08 11.52
C LEU A 276 -23.82 2.89 11.51
N SER A 277 -23.26 1.65 11.48
CA SER A 277 -24.06 0.42 11.27
C SER A 277 -25.01 0.07 12.41
N ASP A 278 -24.80 0.61 13.59
CA ASP A 278 -25.55 0.29 14.82
C ASP A 278 -26.67 1.31 15.13
N GLY A 279 -27.00 2.20 14.20
CA GLY A 279 -27.98 3.25 14.35
C GLY A 279 -27.57 4.42 15.25
N ASN A 280 -26.33 4.40 15.75
CA ASN A 280 -25.75 5.56 16.42
C ASN A 280 -25.40 6.64 15.39
N LYS A 281 -25.34 7.89 15.85
CA LYS A 281 -24.93 9.01 15.01
C LYS A 281 -23.45 9.34 15.26
N ASP A 282 -22.75 9.58 14.19
CA ASP A 282 -21.44 10.23 14.25
C ASP A 282 -21.59 11.66 14.77
N ALA A 283 -20.79 12.00 15.78
CA ALA A 283 -20.93 13.28 16.47
C ALA A 283 -20.22 14.43 15.72
N ILE A 284 -19.22 14.13 14.87
CA ILE A 284 -18.33 15.13 14.29
C ILE A 284 -18.32 15.02 12.76
N ALA A 285 -19.29 15.65 12.11
CA ALA A 285 -19.40 15.63 10.65
C ALA A 285 -18.20 16.27 9.91
N ALA A 286 -17.43 17.14 10.56
CA ALA A 286 -16.33 17.86 9.95
C ALA A 286 -15.12 16.96 9.56
N ASN A 287 -14.95 15.82 10.23
CA ASN A 287 -13.86 14.88 9.95
C ASN A 287 -14.30 13.68 9.08
N ASN A 288 -15.60 13.61 8.69
CA ASN A 288 -16.20 12.51 7.96
C ASN A 288 -16.01 12.57 6.45
N SER A 289 -15.39 13.60 5.89
CA SER A 289 -15.24 13.76 4.45
C SER A 289 -13.84 14.16 4.05
N ALA A 290 -13.40 13.68 2.89
CA ALA A 290 -12.15 14.07 2.26
C ALA A 290 -12.25 14.01 0.74
N VAL A 291 -11.44 14.83 0.05
CA VAL A 291 -11.18 14.71 -1.38
C VAL A 291 -10.09 13.67 -1.56
N ALA A 292 -10.37 12.66 -2.37
CA ALA A 292 -9.41 11.59 -2.57
C ALA A 292 -8.31 12.00 -3.56
N LYS A 293 -7.08 11.58 -3.26
CA LYS A 293 -5.96 11.66 -4.20
C LYS A 293 -6.03 10.50 -5.17
N PHE A 294 -5.91 10.80 -6.46
CA PHE A 294 -5.87 9.77 -7.49
C PHE A 294 -4.42 9.36 -7.79
N SER A 295 -4.22 8.06 -7.98
CA SER A 295 -3.02 7.44 -8.55
C SER A 295 -3.43 6.28 -9.44
N PHE A 296 -2.50 5.70 -10.20
CA PHE A 296 -2.78 4.43 -10.87
C PHE A 296 -2.47 3.24 -9.97
N LEU A 297 -3.22 2.17 -10.17
CA LEU A 297 -3.00 0.89 -9.49
C LEU A 297 -1.57 0.42 -9.76
N LYS A 298 -0.78 0.32 -8.69
CA LYS A 298 0.62 -0.07 -8.75
C LYS A 298 0.75 -1.59 -8.84
N SER A 299 1.58 -2.08 -9.78
CA SER A 299 2.16 -3.40 -9.77
C SER A 299 3.68 -3.30 -9.69
N VAL A 300 4.28 -4.12 -8.85
CA VAL A 300 5.74 -4.12 -8.63
C VAL A 300 6.41 -5.04 -9.62
N ALA A 301 7.42 -4.57 -10.33
CA ALA A 301 8.30 -5.41 -11.10
C ALA A 301 9.26 -6.15 -10.15
N ILE A 302 9.19 -7.47 -10.13
CA ILE A 302 10.13 -8.34 -9.43
C ILE A 302 11.03 -8.99 -10.49
N GLU A 303 12.32 -8.73 -10.43
CA GLU A 303 13.29 -9.29 -11.37
C GLU A 303 14.20 -10.26 -10.61
N GLU A 304 14.16 -11.55 -11.01
CA GLU A 304 14.95 -12.64 -10.41
C GLU A 304 16.11 -13.02 -11.33
N PHE A 305 17.34 -12.95 -10.82
CA PHE A 305 18.51 -13.52 -11.48
C PHE A 305 18.65 -14.99 -11.12
N THR A 306 18.63 -15.84 -12.12
CA THR A 306 18.64 -17.29 -12.00
C THR A 306 19.48 -17.93 -13.11
N THR A 307 19.81 -19.21 -13.01
CA THR A 307 20.38 -20.02 -14.08
C THR A 307 20.09 -21.49 -13.83
N GLN A 308 20.05 -22.31 -14.89
CA GLN A 308 19.89 -23.77 -14.79
C GLN A 308 20.95 -24.43 -13.89
N HIS A 309 22.13 -23.79 -13.73
CA HIS A 309 23.25 -24.28 -12.92
C HIS A 309 23.17 -23.88 -11.44
N CYS A 310 22.23 -23.04 -11.05
CA CYS A 310 22.08 -22.52 -9.70
C CYS A 310 21.29 -23.48 -8.81
N ARG A 311 21.95 -24.12 -7.85
CA ARG A 311 21.31 -25.09 -6.95
C ARG A 311 20.32 -24.45 -5.94
N ASN A 312 20.51 -23.17 -5.60
CA ASN A 312 19.70 -22.47 -4.62
C ASN A 312 18.52 -21.70 -5.24
N CYS A 313 18.51 -21.53 -6.57
CA CYS A 313 17.49 -20.75 -7.27
C CYS A 313 16.08 -21.33 -7.11
N PRO A 314 15.85 -22.67 -7.18
CA PRO A 314 14.50 -23.22 -6.97
C PRO A 314 13.88 -22.87 -5.62
N ARG A 315 14.71 -22.65 -4.58
CA ARG A 315 14.23 -22.21 -3.25
C ARG A 315 13.65 -20.80 -3.31
N VAL A 316 14.36 -19.85 -3.94
CA VAL A 316 13.91 -18.45 -4.04
C VAL A 316 12.69 -18.33 -4.94
N SER A 317 12.66 -19.01 -6.09
CA SER A 317 11.47 -19.08 -6.94
C SER A 317 10.26 -19.68 -6.20
N GLY A 318 10.50 -20.65 -5.29
CA GLY A 318 9.48 -21.18 -4.37
C GLY A 318 8.96 -20.12 -3.38
N TYR A 319 9.82 -19.28 -2.83
CA TYR A 319 9.44 -18.17 -1.94
C TYR A 319 8.64 -17.10 -2.70
N LEU A 320 9.04 -16.73 -3.91
CA LEU A 320 8.27 -15.82 -4.76
C LEU A 320 6.86 -16.35 -5.01
N LYS A 321 6.74 -17.62 -5.43
CA LYS A 321 5.44 -18.28 -5.62
C LYS A 321 4.59 -18.25 -4.34
N GLN A 322 5.17 -18.52 -3.17
CA GLN A 322 4.46 -18.51 -1.90
C GLN A 322 4.00 -17.08 -1.52
N ALA A 323 4.87 -16.08 -1.64
CA ALA A 323 4.51 -14.69 -1.37
C ALA A 323 3.35 -14.22 -2.27
N LEU A 324 3.47 -14.46 -3.58
CA LEU A 324 2.48 -14.02 -4.58
C LEU A 324 1.16 -14.81 -4.55
N SER A 325 1.10 -15.94 -3.84
CA SER A 325 -0.18 -16.64 -3.58
C SER A 325 -1.05 -15.93 -2.56
N LYS A 326 -0.49 -15.03 -1.75
CA LYS A 326 -1.24 -14.24 -0.75
C LYS A 326 -2.12 -13.21 -1.43
N GLU A 327 -3.34 -13.02 -0.90
CA GLU A 327 -4.33 -12.08 -1.45
C GLU A 327 -3.78 -10.65 -1.57
N ALA A 328 -3.00 -10.19 -0.60
CA ALA A 328 -2.40 -8.86 -0.59
C ALA A 328 -1.44 -8.59 -1.77
N PHE A 329 -0.86 -9.63 -2.36
CA PHE A 329 0.15 -9.52 -3.42
C PHE A 329 -0.29 -10.11 -4.76
N ARG A 330 -1.37 -10.88 -4.75
CA ARG A 330 -1.93 -11.47 -5.96
C ARG A 330 -2.30 -10.34 -6.95
N ASP A 331 -1.94 -10.48 -8.20
CA ASP A 331 -2.19 -9.50 -9.26
C ASP A 331 -1.56 -8.09 -9.02
N ARG A 332 -0.63 -7.99 -8.05
CA ARG A 332 0.05 -6.74 -7.70
C ARG A 332 1.56 -6.78 -7.94
N ALA A 333 2.04 -7.84 -8.60
CA ALA A 333 3.44 -7.98 -8.99
C ALA A 333 3.56 -8.62 -10.38
N VAL A 334 4.59 -8.20 -11.09
CA VAL A 334 5.00 -8.78 -12.38
C VAL A 334 6.39 -9.37 -12.18
N VAL A 335 6.56 -10.67 -12.45
CA VAL A 335 7.84 -11.36 -12.28
C VAL A 335 8.53 -11.52 -13.64
N LEU A 336 9.84 -11.25 -13.68
CA LEU A 336 10.73 -11.50 -14.81
C LEU A 336 11.93 -12.30 -14.30
N CYS A 337 12.32 -13.37 -15.01
CA CYS A 337 13.52 -14.14 -14.70
C CYS A 337 14.61 -13.85 -15.74
N HIS A 338 15.74 -13.32 -15.24
CA HIS A 338 16.95 -13.07 -16.01
C HIS A 338 17.88 -14.27 -15.83
N HIS A 339 18.10 -15.01 -16.90
CA HIS A 339 19.00 -16.16 -16.89
C HIS A 339 20.46 -15.72 -16.97
N ALA A 340 20.92 -15.06 -15.86
CA ALA A 340 22.25 -14.52 -15.68
C ALA A 340 22.62 -14.53 -14.18
N GLY A 341 23.71 -13.94 -13.83
CA GLY A 341 24.28 -13.88 -12.50
C GLY A 341 25.73 -14.34 -12.56
N PHE A 342 26.05 -15.56 -12.09
CA PHE A 342 27.41 -16.09 -12.17
C PHE A 342 27.67 -16.94 -13.43
N GLN A 343 26.63 -17.48 -14.06
CA GLN A 343 26.72 -18.28 -15.29
C GLN A 343 25.55 -17.95 -16.23
N THR A 344 25.76 -18.13 -17.53
CA THR A 344 24.72 -18.10 -18.54
C THR A 344 24.23 -19.51 -18.84
N ASP A 345 23.03 -19.64 -19.44
CA ASP A 345 22.46 -20.90 -19.89
C ASP A 345 21.70 -20.72 -21.21
N VAL A 346 20.94 -21.74 -21.64
CA VAL A 346 20.23 -21.73 -22.93
C VAL A 346 19.09 -20.72 -23.02
N PHE A 347 18.70 -20.12 -21.89
CA PHE A 347 17.64 -19.12 -21.80
C PHE A 347 18.17 -17.70 -21.75
N THR A 348 19.47 -17.52 -21.59
CA THR A 348 20.11 -16.20 -21.47
C THR A 348 19.93 -15.37 -22.74
N ILE A 349 19.34 -14.19 -22.62
CA ILE A 349 19.32 -13.16 -23.66
C ILE A 349 20.35 -12.05 -23.36
N ASP A 350 20.66 -11.20 -24.34
CA ASP A 350 21.68 -10.16 -24.15
C ASP A 350 21.29 -9.11 -23.10
N ALA A 351 20.00 -8.83 -22.95
CA ALA A 351 19.52 -7.96 -21.88
C ALA A 351 19.84 -8.50 -20.48
N ASP A 352 19.74 -9.83 -20.28
CA ASP A 352 20.06 -10.46 -18.99
C ASP A 352 21.52 -10.20 -18.61
N LYS A 353 22.43 -10.30 -19.59
CA LYS A 353 23.87 -10.00 -19.39
C LYS A 353 24.08 -8.54 -19.04
N ALA A 354 23.38 -7.62 -19.73
CA ALA A 354 23.50 -6.19 -19.47
C ALA A 354 22.99 -5.81 -18.07
N TYR A 355 21.91 -6.43 -17.61
CA TYR A 355 21.34 -6.16 -16.26
C TYR A 355 22.23 -6.64 -15.11
N THR A 356 23.29 -7.44 -15.36
CA THR A 356 24.31 -7.71 -14.34
C THR A 356 25.01 -6.44 -13.85
N TRP A 357 24.85 -5.32 -14.56
CA TRP A 357 25.27 -3.99 -14.11
C TRP A 357 24.68 -3.59 -12.73
N PHE A 358 23.49 -4.06 -12.40
CA PHE A 358 22.84 -3.78 -11.11
C PHE A 358 23.56 -4.38 -9.89
N TYR A 359 24.49 -5.33 -10.08
CA TYR A 359 25.38 -5.79 -9.00
C TYR A 359 26.36 -4.71 -8.52
N ASN A 360 26.48 -3.62 -9.26
CA ASN A 360 27.21 -2.40 -8.90
C ASN A 360 28.65 -2.65 -8.41
N GLN A 361 29.45 -3.30 -9.25
CA GLN A 361 30.85 -3.64 -8.98
C GLN A 361 31.07 -4.67 -7.86
N ASP A 362 30.02 -5.35 -7.40
CA ASP A 362 30.14 -6.53 -6.58
C ASP A 362 30.32 -7.79 -7.43
N GLY A 363 30.66 -8.91 -6.81
CA GLY A 363 30.73 -10.19 -7.51
C GLY A 363 29.34 -10.63 -8.00
N LEU A 364 29.28 -11.33 -9.14
CA LEU A 364 28.05 -11.90 -9.67
C LEU A 364 27.61 -13.13 -8.87
N TYR A 365 26.34 -13.25 -8.56
CA TYR A 365 25.75 -14.37 -7.85
C TYR A 365 24.30 -14.63 -8.29
N ALA A 366 23.81 -15.85 -8.01
CA ALA A 366 22.42 -16.23 -8.10
C ALA A 366 22.09 -17.21 -6.95
N PRO A 367 20.86 -17.22 -6.41
CA PRO A 367 19.74 -16.33 -6.77
C PRO A 367 19.92 -14.90 -6.27
N ALA A 368 19.43 -13.92 -7.04
CA ALA A 368 19.34 -12.53 -6.63
C ALA A 368 18.01 -11.95 -7.09
N VAL A 369 17.41 -11.05 -6.29
CA VAL A 369 16.11 -10.46 -6.57
C VAL A 369 16.16 -8.96 -6.37
N MET A 370 15.47 -8.21 -7.23
CA MET A 370 15.23 -6.78 -7.07
C MET A 370 13.74 -6.45 -7.23
N TYR A 371 13.31 -5.36 -6.60
CA TYR A 371 11.92 -4.90 -6.57
C TYR A 371 11.86 -3.50 -7.18
N ASP A 372 11.23 -3.34 -8.33
CA ASP A 372 11.22 -2.11 -9.12
C ASP A 372 12.62 -1.52 -9.37
N ARG A 373 13.68 -2.33 -9.36
CA ARG A 373 15.09 -1.86 -9.43
C ARG A 373 15.44 -0.82 -8.37
N PHE A 374 14.67 -0.74 -7.28
CA PHE A 374 14.88 0.26 -6.24
C PHE A 374 16.07 -0.13 -5.34
N PRO A 375 17.05 0.77 -5.09
CA PRO A 375 18.30 0.43 -4.42
C PRO A 375 18.16 0.33 -2.90
N PHE A 376 17.45 -0.69 -2.43
CA PHE A 376 17.24 -0.94 -1.00
C PHE A 376 18.52 -1.35 -0.26
N PHE A 377 19.51 -1.86 -0.97
CA PHE A 377 20.65 -2.56 -0.40
C PHE A 377 21.97 -1.84 -0.74
N LYS A 378 23.02 -2.37 -0.17
CA LYS A 378 24.40 -1.98 -0.50
C LYS A 378 25.21 -3.21 -0.83
N THR A 379 26.16 -3.08 -1.75
CA THR A 379 27.12 -4.12 -2.08
C THR A 379 27.95 -4.51 -0.86
N ASP A 380 28.28 -5.80 -0.72
CA ASP A 380 29.02 -6.32 0.43
C ASP A 380 30.46 -5.79 0.48
N THR A 381 31.10 -5.65 -0.69
CA THR A 381 32.52 -5.31 -0.79
C THR A 381 32.79 -3.81 -0.70
N LYS A 382 31.94 -2.97 -1.31
CA LYS A 382 32.19 -1.53 -1.46
C LYS A 382 31.15 -0.63 -0.81
N GLY A 383 30.04 -1.20 -0.30
CA GLY A 383 28.95 -0.43 0.29
C GLY A 383 28.22 0.50 -0.69
N LEU A 384 28.31 0.24 -2.01
CA LEU A 384 27.64 0.99 -3.06
C LEU A 384 26.13 0.64 -3.11
N PRO A 385 25.25 1.56 -3.54
CA PRO A 385 23.83 1.25 -3.68
C PRO A 385 23.62 0.12 -4.70
N THR A 386 22.74 -0.84 -4.37
CA THR A 386 22.32 -1.91 -5.27
C THR A 386 20.85 -2.26 -5.01
N PRO A 387 20.05 -2.60 -6.04
CA PRO A 387 18.70 -3.14 -5.84
C PRO A 387 18.71 -4.65 -5.53
N LEU A 388 19.84 -5.34 -5.68
CA LEU A 388 19.93 -6.80 -5.63
C LEU A 388 20.26 -7.34 -4.24
N HIS A 389 19.60 -8.45 -3.88
CA HIS A 389 19.92 -9.27 -2.71
C HIS A 389 19.42 -10.70 -2.90
N THR A 390 19.93 -11.64 -2.07
CA THR A 390 19.35 -13.00 -1.95
C THR A 390 18.30 -12.99 -0.84
N PRO A 391 16.98 -13.12 -1.15
CA PRO A 391 15.93 -12.98 -0.16
C PRO A 391 15.60 -14.27 0.58
N GLU A 392 15.10 -14.12 1.80
CA GLU A 392 14.20 -15.07 2.46
C GLU A 392 12.72 -14.67 2.17
N LEU A 393 11.77 -15.55 2.49
CA LEU A 393 10.35 -15.30 2.23
C LEU A 393 9.85 -13.99 2.86
N SER A 394 10.23 -13.72 4.11
CA SER A 394 9.86 -12.50 4.83
C SER A 394 10.42 -11.23 4.19
N ASP A 395 11.59 -11.32 3.54
CA ASP A 395 12.17 -10.18 2.82
C ASP A 395 11.35 -9.84 1.58
N ILE A 396 10.93 -10.85 0.82
CA ILE A 396 10.07 -10.66 -0.36
C ILE A 396 8.80 -9.91 0.04
N GLU A 397 8.09 -10.39 1.05
CA GLU A 397 6.86 -9.76 1.52
C GLU A 397 7.06 -8.33 2.01
N LYS A 398 8.16 -8.09 2.73
CA LYS A 398 8.53 -6.78 3.26
C LYS A 398 8.80 -5.76 2.14
N TYR A 399 9.65 -6.11 1.17
CA TYR A 399 10.04 -5.16 0.12
C TYR A 399 8.93 -4.97 -0.92
N LEU A 400 8.16 -6.03 -1.22
CA LEU A 400 6.96 -5.93 -2.05
C LEU A 400 5.92 -5.00 -1.40
N SER A 401 5.63 -5.17 -0.11
CA SER A 401 4.75 -4.26 0.62
C SER A 401 5.23 -2.81 0.56
N LYS A 402 6.53 -2.57 0.77
CA LYS A 402 7.10 -1.22 0.70
C LYS A 402 6.91 -0.58 -0.68
N ARG A 403 7.10 -1.34 -1.76
CA ARG A 403 6.94 -0.80 -3.11
C ARG A 403 5.47 -0.57 -3.48
N LEU A 404 4.56 -1.42 -3.04
CA LEU A 404 3.11 -1.26 -3.26
C LEU A 404 2.52 -0.03 -2.56
N LEU A 405 3.15 0.47 -1.50
CA LEU A 405 2.73 1.70 -0.82
C LEU A 405 3.13 2.98 -1.58
N VAL A 406 4.01 2.89 -2.58
CA VAL A 406 4.42 4.05 -3.39
C VAL A 406 3.40 4.26 -4.50
N PRO A 407 2.63 5.36 -4.51
CA PRO A 407 1.68 5.62 -5.58
C PRO A 407 2.41 5.79 -6.93
N SER A 408 1.74 5.43 -8.03
CA SER A 408 2.24 5.67 -9.37
C SER A 408 1.36 6.67 -10.12
N ASN A 409 2.01 7.62 -10.77
CA ASN A 409 1.36 8.58 -11.66
C ASN A 409 1.32 8.09 -13.11
N ASN A 410 1.80 6.87 -13.37
CA ASN A 410 1.89 6.30 -14.71
C ASN A 410 1.36 4.87 -14.74
N TYR A 411 0.74 4.48 -15.87
CA TYR A 411 0.23 3.13 -16.07
C TYR A 411 0.46 2.67 -17.51
N PRO A 412 1.33 1.69 -17.77
CA PRO A 412 1.56 1.14 -19.09
C PRO A 412 0.51 0.06 -19.42
N ALA A 413 -0.45 0.34 -20.28
CA ALA A 413 -1.51 -0.59 -20.66
C ALA A 413 -1.20 -1.28 -21.99
N VAL A 414 -1.10 -2.60 -21.99
CA VAL A 414 -1.00 -3.40 -23.23
C VAL A 414 -2.38 -3.48 -23.87
N LYS A 415 -2.47 -3.15 -25.16
CA LYS A 415 -3.72 -3.08 -25.92
C LYS A 415 -3.56 -3.62 -27.34
N GLN A 416 -4.68 -3.87 -28.02
CA GLN A 416 -4.76 -4.25 -29.43
C GLN A 416 -3.85 -5.44 -29.81
N VAL A 417 -3.72 -6.41 -28.89
CA VAL A 417 -2.84 -7.56 -29.08
C VAL A 417 -3.38 -8.49 -30.16
N ARG A 418 -2.56 -8.79 -31.16
CA ARG A 418 -2.88 -9.73 -32.23
C ARG A 418 -1.68 -10.58 -32.60
N VAL A 419 -1.94 -11.82 -33.02
CA VAL A 419 -0.95 -12.74 -33.53
C VAL A 419 -1.33 -13.09 -34.96
N ASP A 420 -0.45 -12.82 -35.91
CA ASP A 420 -0.58 -13.19 -37.30
C ASP A 420 0.63 -14.04 -37.73
N GLY A 421 0.36 -15.33 -37.99
CA GLY A 421 1.44 -16.30 -38.21
C GLY A 421 2.41 -16.36 -37.04
N ASP A 422 3.67 -16.07 -37.28
CA ASP A 422 4.74 -16.00 -36.27
C ASP A 422 5.06 -14.56 -35.83
N ARG A 423 4.13 -13.63 -36.07
CA ARG A 423 4.30 -12.23 -35.68
C ARG A 423 3.28 -11.82 -34.63
N LEU A 424 3.77 -11.29 -33.52
CA LEU A 424 2.98 -10.69 -32.45
C LEU A 424 3.02 -9.17 -32.62
N GLU A 425 1.87 -8.52 -32.69
CA GLU A 425 1.75 -7.09 -32.75
C GLU A 425 0.82 -6.58 -31.64
N PHE A 426 1.15 -5.42 -31.04
CA PHE A 426 0.36 -4.81 -29.98
C PHE A 426 0.75 -3.36 -29.76
N ASP A 427 -0.11 -2.62 -29.06
CA ASP A 427 0.15 -1.29 -28.60
C ASP A 427 0.42 -1.27 -27.09
N VAL A 428 1.27 -0.34 -26.64
CA VAL A 428 1.39 0.02 -25.22
C VAL A 428 0.96 1.48 -25.10
N GLU A 429 -0.16 1.72 -24.42
CA GLU A 429 -0.61 3.07 -24.06
C GLU A 429 -0.17 3.39 -22.65
N ILE A 430 0.55 4.51 -22.48
CA ILE A 430 0.97 5.00 -21.17
C ILE A 430 -0.01 6.08 -20.74
N PHE A 431 -0.80 5.80 -19.70
CA PHE A 431 -1.61 6.80 -19.01
C PHE A 431 -0.73 7.57 -18.04
N ARG A 432 -0.86 8.91 -18.01
CA ARG A 432 -0.06 9.80 -17.16
C ARG A 432 -0.92 10.81 -16.44
N LEU A 433 -0.64 11.01 -15.16
CA LEU A 433 -1.16 12.11 -14.37
C LEU A 433 -0.18 13.29 -14.41
N PRO A 434 -0.67 14.52 -14.40
CA PRO A 434 0.18 15.69 -14.20
C PRO A 434 0.96 15.57 -12.88
N THR A 435 2.26 15.83 -12.92
CA THR A 435 3.12 15.86 -11.73
C THR A 435 4.14 16.97 -11.88
N SER A 436 4.58 17.54 -10.74
CA SER A 436 5.74 18.45 -10.67
C SER A 436 7.08 17.71 -10.55
N GLU A 437 7.04 16.40 -10.28
CA GLU A 437 8.22 15.55 -10.19
C GLU A 437 8.70 15.12 -11.59
N LYS A 438 9.96 14.71 -11.70
CA LYS A 438 10.50 14.12 -12.92
C LYS A 438 9.67 12.89 -13.28
N ALA A 439 9.03 12.91 -14.43
CA ALA A 439 8.27 11.75 -14.93
C ALA A 439 9.22 10.66 -15.48
N PRO A 440 8.81 9.38 -15.48
CA PRO A 440 9.56 8.30 -16.12
C PRO A 440 9.77 8.57 -17.61
N ASP A 441 10.97 8.25 -18.10
CA ASP A 441 11.42 8.52 -19.46
C ASP A 441 11.77 7.25 -20.27
N ARG A 442 11.50 6.06 -19.71
CA ARG A 442 11.82 4.77 -20.35
C ARG A 442 10.61 3.83 -20.36
N LEU A 443 10.37 3.20 -21.50
CA LEU A 443 9.41 2.11 -21.67
C LEU A 443 10.13 0.85 -22.11
N THR A 444 10.20 -0.15 -21.24
CA THR A 444 10.79 -1.46 -21.54
C THR A 444 9.66 -2.47 -21.72
N VAL A 445 9.69 -3.20 -22.82
CA VAL A 445 8.66 -4.19 -23.15
C VAL A 445 9.32 -5.55 -23.36
N PHE A 446 8.95 -6.53 -22.53
CA PHE A 446 9.42 -7.90 -22.63
C PHE A 446 8.35 -8.83 -23.19
N LEU A 447 8.80 -9.86 -23.91
CA LEU A 447 8.05 -11.08 -24.16
C LEU A 447 8.61 -12.17 -23.24
N LEU A 448 7.75 -12.75 -22.41
CA LEU A 448 8.10 -13.83 -21.49
C LEU A 448 7.46 -15.14 -21.91
N GLU A 449 8.05 -16.27 -21.50
CA GLU A 449 7.45 -17.60 -21.61
C GLU A 449 7.46 -18.31 -20.26
N ASP A 450 6.32 -18.88 -19.92
CA ASP A 450 6.10 -19.67 -18.71
C ASP A 450 6.13 -21.18 -18.98
N SER A 451 6.39 -21.96 -17.91
CA SER A 451 6.29 -23.43 -17.92
C SER A 451 7.20 -24.11 -18.95
N ILE A 452 8.40 -23.58 -19.17
CA ILE A 452 9.39 -24.22 -20.04
C ILE A 452 10.02 -25.39 -19.28
N GLU A 453 9.81 -26.61 -19.76
CA GLU A 453 10.40 -27.80 -19.15
C GLU A 453 11.86 -27.97 -19.59
N ALA A 454 12.77 -27.91 -18.62
CA ALA A 454 14.20 -28.08 -18.85
C ALA A 454 14.93 -28.41 -17.52
N PRO A 455 16.17 -28.94 -17.59
CA PRO A 455 16.94 -29.24 -16.38
C PRO A 455 17.19 -28.02 -15.49
N GLN A 456 17.17 -28.25 -14.15
CA GLN A 456 17.49 -27.24 -13.15
C GLN A 456 18.25 -27.88 -11.98
N ALA A 457 19.47 -27.46 -11.73
CA ALA A 457 20.25 -27.91 -10.58
C ALA A 457 19.53 -27.58 -9.26
N GLY A 458 19.48 -28.53 -8.32
CA GLY A 458 18.91 -28.34 -7.00
C GLY A 458 17.39 -28.42 -6.92
N ALA A 459 16.69 -28.57 -8.03
CA ALA A 459 15.25 -28.81 -8.01
C ALA A 459 14.92 -30.27 -7.56
N ALA A 460 13.74 -30.48 -6.97
CA ALA A 460 13.28 -31.81 -6.53
C ALA A 460 13.17 -32.78 -7.72
N ASP A 461 12.63 -32.32 -8.86
CA ASP A 461 12.74 -32.99 -10.15
C ASP A 461 13.67 -32.15 -11.05
N ALA A 462 14.94 -32.51 -11.01
CA ALA A 462 15.99 -31.74 -11.69
C ALA A 462 15.97 -31.86 -13.20
N GLN A 463 15.31 -32.85 -13.78
CA GLN A 463 15.26 -33.08 -15.23
C GLN A 463 14.02 -32.45 -15.88
N HIS A 464 12.90 -32.34 -15.14
CA HIS A 464 11.62 -31.84 -15.63
C HIS A 464 11.14 -30.58 -14.88
N TYR A 465 12.10 -29.74 -14.49
CA TYR A 465 11.77 -28.46 -13.82
C TYR A 465 11.07 -27.52 -14.80
N LYS A 466 10.04 -26.82 -14.33
CA LYS A 466 9.32 -25.84 -15.12
C LYS A 466 9.82 -24.43 -14.80
N HIS A 467 10.60 -23.90 -15.73
CA HIS A 467 11.06 -22.51 -15.66
C HIS A 467 9.89 -21.57 -15.96
N MET A 468 9.74 -20.54 -15.13
CA MET A 468 8.67 -19.56 -15.20
C MET A 468 9.25 -18.18 -15.53
N HIS A 469 8.45 -17.34 -16.17
CA HIS A 469 8.75 -15.92 -16.42
C HIS A 469 10.07 -15.67 -17.16
N VAL A 470 10.45 -16.60 -18.04
CA VAL A 470 11.72 -16.57 -18.79
C VAL A 470 11.67 -15.49 -19.87
N GLY A 471 12.59 -14.55 -19.87
CA GLY A 471 12.74 -13.53 -20.91
C GLY A 471 13.07 -14.17 -22.28
N ARG A 472 12.25 -13.89 -23.30
CA ARG A 472 12.47 -14.37 -24.68
C ARG A 472 12.90 -13.27 -25.61
N SER A 473 12.37 -12.06 -25.42
CA SER A 473 12.68 -10.90 -26.22
C SER A 473 12.44 -9.63 -25.44
N VAL A 474 13.06 -8.54 -25.84
CA VAL A 474 12.88 -7.19 -25.28
C VAL A 474 12.99 -6.16 -26.40
N ASN A 475 12.20 -5.07 -26.32
CA ASN A 475 12.28 -3.99 -27.31
C ASN A 475 13.66 -3.32 -27.31
N GLU A 476 14.07 -2.81 -26.16
CA GLU A 476 15.39 -2.22 -25.90
C GLU A 476 15.83 -2.56 -24.48
N THR A 477 17.10 -2.92 -24.28
CA THR A 477 17.63 -3.36 -22.97
C THR A 477 17.33 -2.36 -21.85
N TRP A 478 17.56 -1.07 -22.09
CA TRP A 478 17.34 -0.01 -21.08
C TRP A 478 16.04 0.76 -21.31
N GLY A 479 15.16 0.22 -22.14
CA GLY A 479 13.89 0.81 -22.54
C GLY A 479 13.99 1.90 -23.60
N GLU A 480 12.99 1.96 -24.45
CA GLU A 480 12.80 3.02 -25.43
C GLU A 480 12.60 4.36 -24.71
N SER A 481 13.25 5.40 -25.22
CA SER A 481 13.08 6.76 -24.71
C SER A 481 11.69 7.29 -25.04
N ILE A 482 10.99 7.78 -24.04
CA ILE A 482 9.69 8.43 -24.18
C ILE A 482 9.73 9.84 -23.60
N ASP A 483 8.98 10.76 -24.20
CA ASP A 483 8.94 12.15 -23.73
C ASP A 483 8.29 12.21 -22.33
N PRO A 484 9.03 12.60 -21.27
CA PRO A 484 8.47 12.69 -19.93
C PRO A 484 7.46 13.83 -19.77
N ALA A 485 7.52 14.87 -20.61
CA ALA A 485 6.62 16.03 -20.57
C ALA A 485 5.33 15.81 -21.35
N GLY A 486 5.24 14.75 -22.17
CA GLY A 486 4.07 14.39 -22.96
C GLY A 486 2.89 13.94 -22.10
N GLY A 487 1.68 14.09 -22.64
CA GLY A 487 0.48 13.45 -22.09
C GLY A 487 0.51 11.92 -22.30
N ASN A 488 -0.65 11.29 -22.49
CA ASN A 488 -0.73 9.88 -22.85
C ASN A 488 0.06 9.60 -24.15
N VAL A 489 0.87 8.55 -24.10
CA VAL A 489 1.77 8.13 -25.19
C VAL A 489 1.36 6.72 -25.62
N ILE A 490 1.25 6.51 -26.95
CA ILE A 490 1.03 5.17 -27.52
C ILE A 490 2.29 4.78 -28.31
N ARG A 491 2.75 3.54 -28.10
CA ARG A 491 3.83 2.93 -28.86
C ARG A 491 3.37 1.61 -29.42
N HIS A 492 3.68 1.39 -30.71
CA HIS A 492 3.39 0.15 -31.40
C HIS A 492 4.61 -0.76 -31.39
N TYR A 493 4.42 -2.05 -31.07
CA TYR A 493 5.46 -3.07 -31.01
C TYR A 493 5.13 -4.25 -31.87
N SER A 494 6.17 -4.90 -32.36
CA SER A 494 6.12 -6.16 -33.07
C SER A 494 7.27 -7.08 -32.64
N PHE A 495 6.94 -8.30 -32.25
CA PHE A 495 7.91 -9.35 -31.95
C PHE A 495 7.72 -10.55 -32.88
N ASP A 496 8.82 -11.11 -33.37
CA ASP A 496 8.82 -12.38 -34.07
C ASP A 496 8.78 -13.52 -33.06
N LEU A 497 7.81 -14.43 -33.21
CA LEU A 497 7.61 -15.58 -32.35
C LEU A 497 8.37 -16.78 -32.89
N ASN A 498 9.30 -17.32 -32.08
CA ASN A 498 9.96 -18.58 -32.46
C ASN A 498 8.93 -19.72 -32.49
N PRO A 499 8.87 -20.55 -33.55
CA PRO A 499 7.92 -21.66 -33.65
C PRO A 499 8.03 -22.67 -32.51
N SER A 500 9.17 -22.75 -31.82
CA SER A 500 9.37 -23.67 -30.68
C SER A 500 8.74 -23.16 -29.38
N TRP A 501 8.34 -21.88 -29.29
CA TRP A 501 7.72 -21.33 -28.08
C TRP A 501 6.26 -21.74 -27.96
N ASN A 502 5.84 -22.03 -26.74
CA ASN A 502 4.44 -22.32 -26.45
C ASN A 502 3.64 -21.01 -26.36
N ARG A 503 2.93 -20.66 -27.42
CA ARG A 503 2.18 -19.39 -27.53
C ARG A 503 1.16 -19.16 -26.42
N LYS A 504 0.59 -20.23 -25.84
CA LYS A 504 -0.35 -20.12 -24.71
C LYS A 504 0.34 -19.73 -23.40
N ASN A 505 1.64 -19.92 -23.33
CA ASN A 505 2.45 -19.61 -22.15
C ASN A 505 3.20 -18.27 -22.31
N LEU A 506 2.98 -17.57 -23.43
CA LEU A 506 3.61 -16.27 -23.65
C LEU A 506 2.83 -15.17 -22.95
N ALA A 507 3.58 -14.17 -22.47
CA ALA A 507 3.04 -12.95 -21.87
C ALA A 507 3.87 -11.73 -22.29
N ILE A 508 3.18 -10.61 -22.49
CA ILE A 508 3.80 -9.29 -22.72
C ILE A 508 3.90 -8.59 -21.37
N VAL A 509 5.08 -8.08 -21.04
CA VAL A 509 5.31 -7.24 -19.85
C VAL A 509 5.72 -5.86 -20.31
N ALA A 510 5.05 -4.83 -19.80
CA ALA A 510 5.42 -3.43 -20.02
C ALA A 510 5.84 -2.79 -18.70
N LEU A 511 7.05 -2.22 -18.67
CA LEU A 511 7.65 -1.54 -17.52
C LEU A 511 7.85 -0.06 -17.88
N ILE A 512 7.31 0.84 -17.05
CA ILE A 512 7.58 2.28 -17.14
C ILE A 512 8.52 2.70 -16.02
N GLY A 513 9.62 3.38 -16.34
CA GLY A 513 10.62 3.69 -15.33
C GLY A 513 11.62 4.76 -15.76
N TYR A 514 12.73 4.80 -15.06
CA TYR A 514 13.82 5.76 -15.21
C TYR A 514 15.12 5.03 -15.56
N TYR A 515 15.98 5.71 -16.28
CA TYR A 515 17.32 5.23 -16.55
C TYR A 515 18.35 6.35 -16.48
N ASN A 516 19.44 6.09 -15.76
CA ASN A 516 20.64 6.92 -15.74
C ASN A 516 21.86 6.00 -15.85
N GLU A 517 22.59 6.08 -16.94
CA GLU A 517 23.75 5.24 -17.22
C GLU A 517 24.89 5.38 -16.19
N ASN A 518 24.90 6.48 -15.42
CA ASN A 518 25.94 6.79 -14.44
C ASN A 518 25.50 6.56 -12.98
N ASN A 519 24.20 6.30 -12.73
CA ASN A 519 23.68 6.18 -11.36
C ASN A 519 22.57 5.13 -11.25
N ILE A 520 22.94 3.96 -10.73
CA ILE A 520 22.00 2.85 -10.47
C ILE A 520 20.81 3.28 -9.58
N ALA A 521 21.04 4.18 -8.63
CA ALA A 521 19.98 4.63 -7.73
C ALA A 521 18.86 5.43 -8.42
N GLU A 522 19.08 5.86 -9.65
CA GLU A 522 18.11 6.56 -10.49
C GLU A 522 17.51 5.68 -11.60
N CYS A 523 17.72 4.34 -11.52
CA CYS A 523 17.25 3.38 -12.51
C CYS A 523 16.11 2.50 -11.95
N PHE A 524 15.02 3.09 -11.50
CA PHE A 524 13.92 2.34 -10.90
C PHE A 524 12.67 2.32 -11.80
N ILE A 525 11.83 1.29 -11.57
CA ILE A 525 10.54 1.12 -12.24
C ILE A 525 9.46 1.85 -11.44
N ASP A 526 8.66 2.66 -12.12
CA ASP A 526 7.51 3.35 -11.52
C ASP A 526 6.27 2.44 -11.47
N ASN A 527 5.95 1.74 -12.56
CA ASN A 527 4.85 0.80 -12.63
C ASN A 527 5.10 -0.29 -13.68
N ALA A 528 4.37 -1.39 -13.55
CA ALA A 528 4.48 -2.54 -14.44
C ALA A 528 3.09 -3.11 -14.78
N THR A 529 2.95 -3.71 -15.94
CA THR A 529 1.76 -4.50 -16.31
C THR A 529 2.16 -5.76 -17.04
N ILE A 530 1.29 -6.77 -16.98
CA ILE A 530 1.45 -8.04 -17.72
C ILE A 530 0.16 -8.35 -18.46
N TYR A 531 0.29 -8.89 -19.67
CA TYR A 531 -0.79 -9.36 -20.51
C TYR A 531 -0.47 -10.76 -21.02
N GLY A 532 -1.23 -11.78 -20.61
CA GLY A 532 -1.05 -13.15 -21.06
C GLY A 532 -1.65 -13.38 -22.46
N LEU A 533 -0.90 -14.01 -23.37
CA LEU A 533 -1.41 -14.31 -24.71
C LEU A 533 -2.52 -15.38 -24.70
N SER A 534 -2.65 -16.15 -23.64
CA SER A 534 -3.78 -17.06 -23.44
C SER A 534 -5.13 -16.34 -23.36
N GLU A 535 -5.13 -15.04 -23.06
CA GLU A 535 -6.33 -14.19 -23.05
C GLU A 535 -6.83 -13.83 -24.47
N ILE A 536 -5.97 -14.01 -25.49
CA ILE A 536 -6.39 -13.88 -26.88
C ILE A 536 -7.28 -15.07 -27.19
N SER A 537 -8.60 -14.84 -27.30
CA SER A 537 -9.48 -15.85 -27.87
C SER A 537 -9.00 -16.12 -29.29
N THR A 538 -8.69 -17.41 -29.62
CA THR A 538 -8.39 -17.86 -30.97
C THR A 538 -9.67 -17.83 -31.82
N GLY A 539 -10.35 -16.71 -31.85
CA GLY A 539 -11.41 -16.42 -32.80
C GLY A 539 -10.74 -16.00 -34.11
N ILE A 540 -10.93 -16.78 -35.14
CA ILE A 540 -10.79 -16.35 -36.54
C ILE A 540 -11.40 -14.93 -36.61
N GLY A 541 -10.60 -13.93 -37.03
CA GLY A 541 -11.04 -12.56 -37.06
C GLY A 541 -12.34 -12.39 -37.82
N GLU A 542 -13.42 -12.15 -37.12
CA GLU A 542 -14.60 -11.60 -37.75
C GLU A 542 -14.27 -10.19 -38.19
N ILE A 543 -14.18 -9.99 -39.48
CA ILE A 543 -14.23 -8.68 -40.12
C ILE A 543 -15.57 -8.08 -39.71
N THR A 544 -15.56 -7.21 -38.68
CA THR A 544 -16.73 -6.39 -38.36
C THR A 544 -16.86 -5.30 -39.40
N THR A 545 -17.58 -5.59 -40.47
CA THR A 545 -18.30 -4.56 -41.20
C THR A 545 -19.37 -4.00 -40.27
N ASP A 546 -19.42 -2.69 -40.14
CA ASP A 546 -20.46 -1.95 -39.41
C ASP A 546 -21.84 -2.58 -39.61
N GLN A 547 -22.32 -3.34 -38.63
CA GLN A 547 -23.73 -3.66 -38.50
C GLN A 547 -24.15 -3.56 -37.02
N LYS A 548 -25.23 -2.80 -36.85
CA LYS A 548 -25.99 -2.56 -35.63
C LYS A 548 -26.06 -3.80 -34.74
N SER A 549 -25.62 -3.68 -33.50
CA SER A 549 -25.66 -4.71 -32.46
C SER A 549 -27.09 -5.18 -32.22
N THR A 550 -27.40 -6.43 -32.62
CA THR A 550 -28.51 -7.15 -32.05
C THR A 550 -28.04 -7.81 -30.74
N ALA A 551 -28.70 -7.45 -29.66
CA ALA A 551 -28.32 -7.88 -28.31
C ALA A 551 -28.32 -9.42 -28.16
N SER A 552 -27.25 -9.98 -27.61
CA SER A 552 -27.22 -11.38 -27.18
C SER A 552 -28.22 -11.60 -26.02
N GLN A 553 -28.98 -12.70 -26.07
CA GLN A 553 -29.95 -13.02 -25.02
C GLN A 553 -29.27 -13.76 -23.87
N LYS A 554 -29.26 -13.14 -22.66
CA LYS A 554 -28.70 -13.75 -21.44
C LYS A 554 -29.81 -14.37 -20.61
N THR A 555 -29.61 -15.61 -20.20
CA THR A 555 -30.49 -16.34 -19.31
C THR A 555 -29.73 -16.77 -18.07
N PHE A 556 -30.27 -16.53 -16.88
CA PHE A 556 -29.64 -16.82 -15.60
C PHE A 556 -30.29 -18.04 -14.94
N TYR A 557 -29.46 -18.88 -14.31
CA TYR A 557 -29.92 -20.07 -13.58
C TYR A 557 -29.27 -20.14 -12.20
N ASP A 558 -29.99 -20.62 -11.19
CA ASP A 558 -29.41 -20.99 -9.91
C ASP A 558 -28.59 -22.29 -10.02
N LEU A 559 -27.91 -22.68 -8.94
CA LEU A 559 -27.13 -23.92 -8.92
C LEU A 559 -27.95 -25.20 -9.05
N ASN A 560 -29.29 -25.13 -8.90
CA ASN A 560 -30.23 -26.23 -9.07
C ASN A 560 -30.79 -26.28 -10.50
N GLY A 561 -30.33 -25.39 -11.41
CA GLY A 561 -30.76 -25.33 -12.80
C GLY A 561 -32.10 -24.58 -13.00
N ARG A 562 -32.64 -23.91 -11.99
CA ARG A 562 -33.87 -23.14 -12.11
C ARG A 562 -33.54 -21.77 -12.74
N GLN A 563 -34.28 -21.38 -13.75
CA GLN A 563 -34.13 -20.07 -14.41
C GLN A 563 -34.61 -18.95 -13.48
N ILE A 564 -33.80 -17.88 -13.40
CA ILE A 564 -34.07 -16.67 -12.59
C ILE A 564 -34.05 -15.45 -13.49
N SER A 565 -34.94 -14.50 -13.23
CA SER A 565 -34.93 -13.21 -13.93
C SER A 565 -33.74 -12.37 -13.50
N ALA A 566 -33.13 -11.64 -14.42
CA ALA A 566 -32.01 -10.72 -14.16
C ALA A 566 -32.33 -9.70 -13.04
N ASP A 567 -33.58 -9.28 -12.95
CA ASP A 567 -34.07 -8.29 -11.97
C ASP A 567 -34.23 -8.85 -10.54
N HIS A 568 -34.06 -10.17 -10.37
CA HIS A 568 -34.23 -10.86 -9.09
C HIS A 568 -32.96 -11.59 -8.64
N LEU A 569 -31.80 -11.20 -9.16
CA LEU A 569 -30.52 -11.75 -8.73
C LEU A 569 -30.13 -11.14 -7.37
N SER A 570 -30.21 -11.95 -6.31
CA SER A 570 -29.66 -11.63 -5.00
C SER A 570 -28.17 -12.04 -4.91
N ALA A 571 -27.47 -11.67 -3.84
CA ALA A 571 -26.11 -12.14 -3.59
C ALA A 571 -26.04 -13.68 -3.65
N GLY A 572 -25.20 -14.22 -4.53
CA GLY A 572 -25.12 -15.67 -4.77
C GLY A 572 -24.33 -16.05 -6.01
N ILE A 573 -24.29 -17.36 -6.27
CA ILE A 573 -23.62 -17.94 -7.44
C ILE A 573 -24.68 -18.36 -8.46
N TYR A 574 -24.51 -17.95 -9.72
CA TYR A 574 -25.43 -18.23 -10.81
C TYR A 574 -24.69 -18.76 -12.03
N ILE A 575 -25.39 -19.51 -12.86
CA ILE A 575 -24.96 -19.94 -14.19
C ILE A 575 -25.62 -19.02 -15.21
N VAL A 576 -24.83 -18.39 -16.06
CA VAL A 576 -25.32 -17.54 -17.15
C VAL A 576 -25.15 -18.29 -18.48
N ARG A 577 -26.24 -18.40 -19.21
CA ARG A 577 -26.26 -18.91 -20.59
C ARG A 577 -26.49 -17.71 -21.51
N GLU A 578 -25.51 -17.44 -22.36
CA GLU A 578 -25.54 -16.38 -23.37
C GLU A 578 -25.67 -16.98 -24.75
N GLN A 579 -26.71 -16.64 -25.47
CA GLN A 579 -26.96 -17.11 -26.83
C GLN A 579 -26.71 -15.97 -27.81
N ALA A 580 -25.69 -16.16 -28.67
CA ALA A 580 -25.38 -15.22 -29.73
C ALA A 580 -26.40 -15.35 -30.89
N PRO A 581 -26.57 -14.34 -31.74
CA PRO A 581 -27.50 -14.36 -32.87
C PRO A 581 -27.23 -15.46 -33.89
N ASN A 582 -26.00 -15.98 -33.96
CA ASN A 582 -25.61 -17.10 -34.83
C ASN A 582 -25.97 -18.48 -34.23
N GLY A 583 -26.68 -18.52 -33.08
CA GLY A 583 -27.10 -19.75 -32.42
C GLY A 583 -26.03 -20.38 -31.49
N SER A 584 -24.81 -19.85 -31.46
CA SER A 584 -23.79 -20.32 -30.51
C SER A 584 -24.17 -19.99 -29.08
N VAL A 585 -23.90 -20.92 -28.16
CA VAL A 585 -24.24 -20.79 -26.74
C VAL A 585 -22.98 -20.84 -25.90
N LYS A 586 -22.77 -19.79 -25.08
CA LYS A 586 -21.71 -19.73 -24.07
C LYS A 586 -22.32 -19.85 -22.69
N THR A 587 -21.77 -20.72 -21.85
CA THR A 587 -22.19 -20.86 -20.45
C THR A 587 -21.06 -20.43 -19.53
N SER A 588 -21.34 -19.58 -18.57
CA SER A 588 -20.37 -19.08 -17.57
C SER A 588 -20.96 -19.07 -16.17
N LYS A 589 -20.11 -19.13 -15.16
CA LYS A 589 -20.50 -18.99 -13.75
C LYS A 589 -20.21 -17.56 -13.31
N ILE A 590 -21.17 -16.90 -12.69
CA ILE A 590 -21.04 -15.57 -12.13
C ILE A 590 -21.28 -15.58 -10.63
N ILE A 591 -20.69 -14.64 -9.92
CA ILE A 591 -20.95 -14.37 -8.51
C ILE A 591 -21.57 -12.98 -8.43
N VAL A 592 -22.82 -12.92 -7.94
CA VAL A 592 -23.48 -11.67 -7.58
C VAL A 592 -23.20 -11.43 -6.09
N ARG A 593 -22.63 -10.29 -5.77
CA ARG A 593 -22.25 -9.91 -4.41
C ARG A 593 -23.17 -8.84 -3.87
#